data_146ed2cdd116aa2b4130078cab68c2d5
#
_entry.id   146ed2cdd116aa2b4130078cab68c2d5
#
_cell.length_a   1.000
_cell.length_b   1.000
_cell.length_c   1.000
_cell.angle_alpha   90.00
_cell.angle_beta   90.00
_cell.angle_gamma   90.00
#
_symmetry.space_group_name_H-M   'P 1'
#
loop_
_entity.id
_entity.type
_entity.pdbx_description
1 polymer ?
#
loop_
_entity_poly.entity_id
_entity_poly.type
_entity_poly.pdbx_seq_one_letter_code
_entity_poly.pdbx_strand_id
1 'polypeptide(L)'
;MSLMVPRMRTRVPRIVELADVIAADIRRRKLNPGDAYQGTLETAEMLGVSTTAANRAMQVLVKRGVLDRRQKKGTFVAHPPKDTPISPLQRVHLLVQEDYLRTEGLMSDGIVLGLHGELPAAQMQFNFLPPDKQSDYIEELLSEAMRSGQTEGFVLIRTSLQAQRLIAGSGLPAVVNGSLHPSVPRMCWIDRDHRQGGTLMAQRLIDRGFKRLVVLMRDRMFRGDHALLDAVRDAMAAARLGLDALSLRCLPPDRDAIAAAVAELLGEERQRTGFICRSEPLAAGAALAAKAAKLRMGADIGIVLSDVYRKPSDAPPKWPYLEATMSPEQIGAQIGRMLALQAVQKPVDPDHLVIPVRFAAMADD
;
A
#
# COMPACT_ATOMS: atom_id res chain seq x y z
N MET A 1 -63.79 -33.10 33.22
CA MET A 1 -62.51 -32.44 33.44
C MET A 1 -61.87 -32.17 32.07
N SER A 2 -62.09 -30.98 31.53
CA SER A 2 -61.61 -30.63 30.19
C SER A 2 -60.26 -29.91 30.33
N LEU A 3 -59.19 -30.50 29.80
CA LEU A 3 -57.86 -29.93 29.82
C LEU A 3 -57.75 -28.82 28.75
N MET A 4 -57.69 -27.60 29.25
CA MET A 4 -57.51 -26.39 28.47
C MET A 4 -56.01 -26.27 28.09
N VAL A 5 -55.64 -26.55 26.82
CA VAL A 5 -54.28 -26.38 26.28
C VAL A 5 -54.04 -24.88 26.11
N PRO A 6 -52.99 -24.32 26.67
CA PRO A 6 -52.68 -22.90 26.49
C PRO A 6 -52.19 -22.67 25.04
N ARG A 7 -52.92 -21.83 24.27
CA ARG A 7 -52.47 -21.30 23.01
C ARG A 7 -51.22 -20.46 23.22
N MET A 8 -50.05 -20.98 22.82
CA MET A 8 -48.83 -20.19 22.67
C MET A 8 -49.10 -19.04 21.69
N ARG A 9 -49.10 -17.82 22.17
CA ARG A 9 -49.12 -16.61 21.32
C ARG A 9 -47.75 -16.55 20.62
N THR A 10 -47.69 -16.95 19.35
CA THR A 10 -46.53 -16.71 18.47
C THR A 10 -46.36 -15.19 18.36
N ARG A 11 -45.27 -14.69 18.92
CA ARG A 11 -44.90 -13.27 18.87
C ARG A 11 -44.66 -12.90 17.41
N VAL A 12 -45.35 -11.91 16.86
CA VAL A 12 -45.12 -11.37 15.53
C VAL A 12 -43.71 -10.82 15.49
N PRO A 13 -42.84 -11.33 14.59
CA PRO A 13 -41.44 -10.89 14.51
C PRO A 13 -41.37 -9.38 14.19
N ARG A 14 -40.48 -8.66 14.85
CA ARG A 14 -40.26 -7.24 14.56
C ARG A 14 -39.59 -7.10 13.18
N ILE A 15 -39.83 -6.01 12.47
CA ILE A 15 -39.26 -5.73 11.12
C ILE A 15 -37.73 -5.86 11.12
N VAL A 16 -37.06 -5.48 12.20
CA VAL A 16 -35.60 -5.60 12.33
C VAL A 16 -35.17 -7.08 12.41
N GLU A 17 -35.93 -7.91 13.14
CA GLU A 17 -35.64 -9.37 13.22
C GLU A 17 -35.80 -10.03 11.83
N LEU A 18 -36.81 -9.61 11.07
CA LEU A 18 -36.97 -10.09 9.67
C LEU A 18 -35.82 -9.64 8.76
N ALA A 19 -35.34 -8.42 8.93
CA ALA A 19 -34.17 -7.94 8.17
C ALA A 19 -32.91 -8.76 8.54
N ASP A 20 -32.71 -9.10 9.80
CA ASP A 20 -31.58 -9.90 10.23
C ASP A 20 -31.62 -11.34 9.67
N VAL A 21 -32.82 -11.92 9.53
CA VAL A 21 -33.03 -13.23 8.88
C VAL A 21 -32.65 -13.15 7.39
N ILE A 22 -33.06 -12.09 6.68
CA ILE A 22 -32.69 -11.89 5.26
C ILE A 22 -31.16 -11.75 5.13
N ALA A 23 -30.52 -10.97 6.00
CA ALA A 23 -29.07 -10.81 6.02
C ALA A 23 -28.32 -12.13 6.28
N ALA A 24 -28.89 -12.99 7.16
CA ALA A 24 -28.36 -14.33 7.42
C ALA A 24 -28.52 -15.25 6.20
N ASP A 25 -29.63 -15.16 5.46
CA ASP A 25 -29.86 -15.93 4.24
C ASP A 25 -28.86 -15.55 3.13
N ILE A 26 -28.58 -14.26 2.95
CA ILE A 26 -27.56 -13.76 2.01
C ILE A 26 -26.21 -14.40 2.33
N ARG A 27 -25.78 -14.38 3.59
CA ARG A 27 -24.52 -15.01 4.03
C ARG A 27 -24.53 -16.52 3.85
N ARG A 28 -25.60 -17.22 4.18
CA ARG A 28 -25.74 -18.67 4.02
C ARG A 28 -25.59 -19.10 2.56
N ARG A 29 -26.19 -18.32 1.63
CA ARG A 29 -26.10 -18.56 0.20
C ARG A 29 -24.78 -18.11 -0.41
N LYS A 30 -23.89 -17.48 0.38
CA LYS A 30 -22.58 -16.93 -0.06
C LYS A 30 -22.72 -15.97 -1.25
N LEU A 31 -23.78 -15.14 -1.27
CA LEU A 31 -23.99 -14.18 -2.32
C LEU A 31 -22.97 -13.03 -2.19
N ASN A 32 -22.36 -12.69 -3.33
CA ASN A 32 -21.37 -11.62 -3.43
C ASN A 32 -22.04 -10.27 -3.75
N PRO A 33 -21.39 -9.13 -3.47
CA PRO A 33 -21.84 -7.84 -3.92
C PRO A 33 -22.08 -7.83 -5.44
N GLY A 34 -23.26 -7.36 -5.84
CA GLY A 34 -23.71 -7.36 -7.23
C GLY A 34 -24.57 -8.56 -7.63
N ASP A 35 -24.59 -9.64 -6.86
CA ASP A 35 -25.45 -10.79 -7.11
C ASP A 35 -26.92 -10.42 -6.93
N ALA A 36 -27.79 -10.99 -7.76
CA ALA A 36 -29.23 -10.80 -7.66
C ALA A 36 -29.76 -11.48 -6.39
N TYR A 37 -30.57 -10.74 -5.63
CA TYR A 37 -31.35 -11.28 -4.54
C TYR A 37 -32.83 -11.37 -4.93
N GLN A 38 -33.56 -12.29 -4.31
CA GLN A 38 -34.97 -12.52 -4.59
C GLN A 38 -35.83 -11.25 -4.36
N GLY A 39 -36.96 -11.17 -5.07
CA GLY A 39 -37.88 -10.06 -4.99
C GLY A 39 -38.70 -10.06 -3.69
N THR A 40 -39.53 -9.03 -3.52
CA THR A 40 -40.34 -8.86 -2.29
C THR A 40 -41.31 -10.01 -2.07
N LEU A 41 -41.91 -10.55 -3.15
CA LEU A 41 -42.89 -11.64 -3.08
C LEU A 41 -42.21 -12.92 -2.58
N GLU A 42 -41.16 -13.33 -3.24
CA GLU A 42 -40.36 -14.51 -2.86
C GLU A 42 -39.76 -14.40 -1.45
N THR A 43 -39.34 -13.18 -1.06
CA THR A 43 -38.86 -12.93 0.30
C THR A 43 -39.99 -13.05 1.33
N ALA A 44 -41.21 -12.62 1.00
CA ALA A 44 -42.37 -12.75 1.87
C ALA A 44 -42.73 -14.22 2.08
N GLU A 45 -42.72 -15.02 1.01
CA GLU A 45 -42.94 -16.48 1.06
C GLU A 45 -41.88 -17.19 1.92
N MET A 46 -40.58 -16.87 1.71
CA MET A 46 -39.47 -17.43 2.48
C MET A 46 -39.58 -17.13 3.98
N LEU A 47 -40.04 -15.92 4.32
CA LEU A 47 -40.18 -15.49 5.70
C LEU A 47 -41.51 -15.89 6.36
N GLY A 48 -42.50 -16.37 5.58
CA GLY A 48 -43.84 -16.66 6.04
C GLY A 48 -44.61 -15.41 6.56
N VAL A 49 -44.38 -14.25 5.93
CA VAL A 49 -44.98 -12.96 6.34
C VAL A 49 -45.65 -12.27 5.17
N SER A 50 -46.38 -11.19 5.45
CA SER A 50 -46.99 -10.37 4.36
C SER A 50 -45.93 -9.68 3.48
N THR A 51 -46.26 -9.45 2.22
CA THR A 51 -45.41 -8.68 1.28
C THR A 51 -45.07 -7.28 1.82
N THR A 52 -45.97 -6.66 2.57
CA THR A 52 -45.71 -5.38 3.24
C THR A 52 -44.64 -5.49 4.32
N ALA A 53 -44.66 -6.55 5.14
CA ALA A 53 -43.64 -6.77 6.17
C ALA A 53 -42.29 -7.10 5.55
N ALA A 54 -42.25 -7.97 4.54
CA ALA A 54 -41.04 -8.29 3.79
C ALA A 54 -40.45 -7.04 3.12
N ASN A 55 -41.29 -6.23 2.49
CA ASN A 55 -40.84 -4.98 1.86
C ASN A 55 -40.22 -4.01 2.86
N ARG A 56 -40.82 -3.86 4.05
CA ARG A 56 -40.26 -3.02 5.12
C ARG A 56 -38.93 -3.57 5.64
N ALA A 57 -38.81 -4.87 5.81
CA ALA A 57 -37.55 -5.52 6.21
C ALA A 57 -36.45 -5.32 5.15
N MET A 58 -36.78 -5.49 3.87
CA MET A 58 -35.86 -5.22 2.76
C MET A 58 -35.46 -3.73 2.69
N GLN A 59 -36.39 -2.80 2.97
CA GLN A 59 -36.05 -1.37 3.05
C GLN A 59 -35.07 -1.06 4.21
N VAL A 60 -35.19 -1.77 5.34
CA VAL A 60 -34.20 -1.67 6.42
C VAL A 60 -32.82 -2.10 5.91
N LEU A 61 -32.74 -3.18 5.13
CA LEU A 61 -31.48 -3.65 4.56
C LEU A 61 -30.93 -2.72 3.48
N VAL A 62 -31.80 -2.06 2.70
CA VAL A 62 -31.36 -1.00 1.78
C VAL A 62 -30.76 0.18 2.55
N LYS A 63 -31.42 0.62 3.63
CA LYS A 63 -30.88 1.68 4.51
C LYS A 63 -29.59 1.27 5.21
N ARG A 64 -29.41 -0.02 5.49
CA ARG A 64 -28.16 -0.59 6.06
C ARG A 64 -27.09 -0.86 4.99
N GLY A 65 -27.36 -0.59 3.71
CA GLY A 65 -26.42 -0.86 2.61
C GLY A 65 -26.15 -2.34 2.34
N VAL A 66 -27.05 -3.24 2.77
CA VAL A 66 -26.93 -4.69 2.51
C VAL A 66 -27.60 -5.07 1.20
N LEU A 67 -28.66 -4.37 0.81
CA LEU A 67 -29.37 -4.55 -0.46
C LEU A 67 -29.38 -3.24 -1.27
N ASP A 68 -29.33 -3.37 -2.59
CA ASP A 68 -29.52 -2.30 -3.57
C ASP A 68 -30.76 -2.62 -4.41
N ARG A 69 -31.71 -1.68 -4.50
CA ARG A 69 -32.91 -1.82 -5.31
C ARG A 69 -32.86 -0.90 -6.51
N ARG A 70 -32.76 -1.51 -7.67
CA ARG A 70 -32.73 -0.80 -8.95
C ARG A 70 -34.09 -0.84 -9.60
N GLN A 71 -34.66 0.33 -9.87
CA GLN A 71 -35.98 0.45 -10.47
C GLN A 71 -36.05 -0.36 -11.77
N LYS A 72 -37.05 -1.23 -11.89
CA LYS A 72 -37.27 -2.16 -13.03
C LYS A 72 -36.16 -3.20 -13.27
N LYS A 73 -35.11 -3.26 -12.43
CA LYS A 73 -34.00 -4.20 -12.60
C LYS A 73 -33.91 -5.27 -11.47
N GLY A 74 -34.62 -5.07 -10.39
CA GLY A 74 -34.66 -6.03 -9.28
C GLY A 74 -33.92 -5.58 -8.03
N THR A 75 -33.70 -6.54 -7.14
CA THR A 75 -32.96 -6.37 -5.88
C THR A 75 -31.63 -7.09 -6.00
N PHE A 76 -30.56 -6.48 -5.56
CA PHE A 76 -29.22 -7.01 -5.61
C PHE A 76 -28.58 -6.94 -4.22
N VAL A 77 -27.64 -7.82 -3.93
CA VAL A 77 -26.76 -7.63 -2.78
C VAL A 77 -25.97 -6.35 -3.05
N ALA A 78 -26.14 -5.37 -2.18
CA ALA A 78 -25.39 -4.14 -2.31
C ALA A 78 -23.90 -4.47 -2.23
N HIS A 79 -23.11 -3.79 -3.04
CA HIS A 79 -21.72 -3.62 -2.60
C HIS A 79 -21.81 -3.03 -1.19
N PRO A 80 -21.15 -3.62 -0.19
CA PRO A 80 -21.18 -3.00 1.12
C PRO A 80 -20.94 -1.52 0.83
N PRO A 81 -21.72 -0.60 1.43
CA PRO A 81 -21.28 0.76 1.49
C PRO A 81 -19.84 0.58 1.93
N LYS A 82 -18.89 1.14 1.19
CA LYS A 82 -17.57 1.29 1.78
C LYS A 82 -17.92 1.69 3.18
N ASP A 83 -17.72 0.78 4.15
CA ASP A 83 -17.85 1.15 5.54
C ASP A 83 -16.94 2.37 5.61
N THR A 84 -17.54 3.53 5.39
CA THR A 84 -16.88 4.75 5.75
C THR A 84 -16.96 4.63 7.25
N PRO A 85 -15.91 4.17 7.93
CA PRO A 85 -15.91 4.24 9.37
C PRO A 85 -16.23 5.71 9.58
N ILE A 86 -17.19 6.02 10.46
CA ILE A 86 -17.27 7.37 11.00
C ILE A 86 -15.96 7.49 11.75
N SER A 87 -14.90 7.71 10.97
CA SER A 87 -13.56 7.91 11.49
C SER A 87 -13.64 9.26 12.18
N PRO A 88 -13.36 9.32 13.46
CA PRO A 88 -13.30 10.61 14.16
C PRO A 88 -12.11 11.45 13.66
N LEU A 89 -11.29 10.94 12.76
CA LEU A 89 -10.17 11.67 12.18
C LEU A 89 -10.67 12.87 11.38
N GLN A 90 -10.26 14.05 11.84
CA GLN A 90 -10.57 15.32 11.22
C GLN A 90 -9.42 15.82 10.35
N ARG A 91 -8.19 15.40 10.67
CA ARG A 91 -6.99 15.75 9.92
C ARG A 91 -6.01 14.58 9.84
N VAL A 92 -5.38 14.43 8.68
CA VAL A 92 -4.30 13.48 8.46
C VAL A 92 -3.07 14.23 7.94
N HIS A 93 -2.00 14.16 8.71
CA HIS A 93 -0.70 14.73 8.37
C HIS A 93 0.13 13.73 7.58
N LEU A 94 0.49 14.08 6.36
CA LEU A 94 1.44 13.33 5.56
C LEU A 94 2.83 13.94 5.77
N LEU A 95 3.68 13.25 6.54
CA LEU A 95 5.05 13.68 6.82
C LEU A 95 5.98 13.18 5.73
N VAL A 96 6.53 14.08 4.95
CA VAL A 96 7.32 13.77 3.75
C VAL A 96 8.64 14.54 3.78
N GLN A 97 9.74 13.91 3.41
CA GLN A 97 11.00 14.64 3.20
C GLN A 97 10.97 15.37 1.85
N GLU A 98 11.58 16.56 1.80
CA GLU A 98 11.61 17.39 0.58
C GLU A 98 12.29 16.67 -0.59
N ASP A 99 13.38 15.94 -0.33
CA ASP A 99 14.12 15.17 -1.33
C ASP A 99 13.27 14.07 -1.99
N TYR A 100 12.27 13.55 -1.27
CA TYR A 100 11.33 12.57 -1.82
C TYR A 100 10.57 13.10 -3.02
N LEU A 101 10.16 14.37 -2.99
CA LEU A 101 9.47 15.01 -4.11
C LEU A 101 10.36 15.14 -5.35
N ARG A 102 11.65 15.40 -5.14
CA ARG A 102 12.61 15.58 -6.23
C ARG A 102 12.96 14.25 -6.90
N THR A 103 12.93 13.13 -6.14
CA THR A 103 13.36 11.82 -6.63
C THR A 103 12.23 10.95 -7.15
N GLU A 104 11.02 11.10 -6.63
CA GLU A 104 9.90 10.18 -6.90
C GLU A 104 8.60 10.89 -7.31
N GLY A 105 8.66 12.20 -7.42
CA GLY A 105 7.47 13.01 -7.71
C GLY A 105 6.50 13.05 -6.53
N LEU A 106 5.44 13.82 -6.69
CA LEU A 106 4.35 13.85 -5.72
C LEU A 106 3.73 12.45 -5.75
N MET A 107 4.19 11.64 -4.85
CA MET A 107 3.69 10.31 -4.50
C MET A 107 2.63 9.86 -5.47
N SER A 108 2.73 8.68 -5.94
CA SER A 108 1.68 8.16 -6.77
C SER A 108 0.37 8.75 -6.26
N ASP A 109 -0.25 9.64 -7.00
CA ASP A 109 -1.51 10.30 -6.66
C ASP A 109 -2.50 9.29 -6.08
N GLY A 110 -2.29 8.01 -6.40
CA GLY A 110 -3.02 6.88 -5.93
C GLY A 110 -3.00 6.67 -4.41
N ILE A 111 -1.87 6.81 -3.72
CA ILE A 111 -1.84 6.65 -2.24
C ILE A 111 -2.72 7.71 -1.58
N VAL A 112 -2.61 8.95 -2.04
CA VAL A 112 -3.43 10.05 -1.53
C VAL A 112 -4.90 9.84 -1.87
N LEU A 113 -5.21 9.41 -3.10
CA LEU A 113 -6.58 9.12 -3.53
C LEU A 113 -7.18 7.96 -2.72
N GLY A 114 -6.43 6.89 -2.49
CA GLY A 114 -6.87 5.77 -1.67
C GLY A 114 -7.11 6.18 -0.22
N LEU A 115 -6.19 6.96 0.36
CA LEU A 115 -6.31 7.50 1.71
C LEU A 115 -7.54 8.41 1.84
N HIS A 116 -7.73 9.35 0.90
CA HIS A 116 -8.90 10.23 0.86
C HIS A 116 -10.20 9.45 0.65
N GLY A 117 -10.17 8.42 -0.22
CA GLY A 117 -11.33 7.56 -0.46
C GLY A 117 -11.79 6.80 0.78
N GLU A 118 -10.87 6.44 1.68
CA GLU A 118 -11.17 5.76 2.95
C GLU A 118 -11.55 6.74 4.05
N LEU A 119 -10.98 7.96 4.04
CA LEU A 119 -11.17 9.01 5.03
C LEU A 119 -11.70 10.31 4.38
N PRO A 120 -12.88 10.29 3.73
CA PRO A 120 -13.36 11.42 2.93
C PRO A 120 -13.69 12.66 3.75
N ALA A 121 -13.93 12.52 5.07
CA ALA A 121 -14.21 13.62 5.97
C ALA A 121 -12.93 14.25 6.57
N ALA A 122 -11.77 13.59 6.44
CA ALA A 122 -10.52 14.09 7.00
C ALA A 122 -9.83 15.06 6.04
N GLN A 123 -9.32 16.14 6.57
CA GLN A 123 -8.47 17.07 5.84
C GLN A 123 -7.08 16.47 5.68
N MET A 124 -6.58 16.34 4.44
CA MET A 124 -5.21 15.90 4.16
C MET A 124 -4.25 17.09 4.19
N GLN A 125 -3.24 17.02 5.05
CA GLN A 125 -2.23 18.07 5.19
C GLN A 125 -0.84 17.52 4.89
N PHE A 126 -0.15 18.08 3.90
CA PHE A 126 1.23 17.75 3.58
C PHE A 126 2.18 18.58 4.45
N ASN A 127 3.08 17.90 5.14
CA ASN A 127 4.10 18.49 6.00
C ASN A 127 5.47 18.07 5.48
N PHE A 128 6.19 19.03 4.92
CA PHE A 128 7.56 18.80 4.46
C PHE A 128 8.52 18.92 5.63
N LEU A 129 9.20 17.81 5.89
CA LEU A 129 10.14 17.73 7.00
C LEU A 129 11.43 18.46 6.62
N PRO A 130 11.85 19.46 7.38
CA PRO A 130 13.11 20.16 7.11
C PRO A 130 14.29 19.18 7.26
N PRO A 131 15.33 19.27 6.43
CA PRO A 131 16.50 18.41 6.52
C PRO A 131 17.21 18.56 7.89
N ASP A 132 17.30 19.80 8.35
CA ASP A 132 17.80 20.14 9.67
C ASP A 132 16.62 20.44 10.61
N LYS A 133 16.74 20.21 11.90
CA LYS A 133 15.70 20.46 12.92
C LYS A 133 14.39 19.68 12.72
N GLN A 134 14.46 18.51 12.10
CA GLN A 134 13.28 17.67 11.88
C GLN A 134 12.56 17.31 13.19
N SER A 135 13.32 17.08 14.28
CA SER A 135 12.76 16.75 15.58
C SER A 135 11.94 17.89 16.16
N ASP A 136 12.47 19.10 16.17
CA ASP A 136 11.80 20.28 16.71
C ASP A 136 10.48 20.55 15.96
N TYR A 137 10.50 20.43 14.63
CA TYR A 137 9.31 20.58 13.80
C TYR A 137 8.23 19.54 14.13
N ILE A 138 8.62 18.27 14.31
CA ILE A 138 7.67 17.18 14.65
C ILE A 138 7.12 17.39 16.06
N GLU A 139 7.93 17.78 17.04
CA GLU A 139 7.49 18.06 18.41
C GLU A 139 6.49 19.22 18.45
N GLU A 140 6.72 20.27 17.67
CA GLU A 140 5.78 21.41 17.53
C GLU A 140 4.46 20.92 16.91
N LEU A 141 4.52 20.18 15.81
CA LEU A 141 3.35 19.63 15.13
C LEU A 141 2.52 18.70 16.04
N LEU A 142 3.19 17.83 16.81
CA LEU A 142 2.53 16.98 17.80
C LEU A 142 1.88 17.79 18.92
N SER A 143 2.56 18.84 19.40
CA SER A 143 2.03 19.73 20.42
C SER A 143 0.79 20.48 19.92
N GLU A 144 0.76 20.88 18.66
CA GLU A 144 -0.41 21.50 18.02
C GLU A 144 -1.55 20.50 17.88
N ALA A 145 -1.28 19.29 17.38
CA ALA A 145 -2.29 18.25 17.24
C ALA A 145 -2.94 17.89 18.58
N MET A 146 -2.16 17.78 19.65
CA MET A 146 -2.68 17.49 20.99
C MET A 146 -3.51 18.67 21.57
N ARG A 147 -3.17 19.91 21.21
CA ARG A 147 -3.90 21.11 21.69
C ARG A 147 -5.16 21.42 20.86
N SER A 148 -5.25 20.93 19.63
CA SER A 148 -6.34 21.22 18.70
C SER A 148 -7.71 20.75 19.19
N GLY A 149 -7.74 19.73 20.06
CA GLY A 149 -8.96 19.05 20.48
C GLY A 149 -9.60 18.21 19.36
N GLN A 150 -8.94 18.11 18.21
CA GLN A 150 -9.35 17.31 17.06
C GLN A 150 -8.67 15.94 17.09
N THR A 151 -9.30 14.93 16.52
CA THR A 151 -8.64 13.65 16.31
C THR A 151 -7.80 13.76 15.02
N GLU A 152 -6.50 13.70 15.18
CA GLU A 152 -5.54 13.82 14.09
C GLU A 152 -4.74 12.52 13.94
N GLY A 153 -4.31 12.22 12.71
CA GLY A 153 -3.51 11.04 12.39
C GLY A 153 -2.29 11.39 11.56
N PHE A 154 -1.30 10.49 11.54
CA PHE A 154 -0.01 10.73 10.88
C PHE A 154 0.33 9.59 9.91
N VAL A 155 0.71 9.94 8.69
CA VAL A 155 1.32 9.03 7.72
C VAL A 155 2.77 9.43 7.53
N LEU A 156 3.68 8.52 7.86
CA LEU A 156 5.11 8.76 7.81
C LEU A 156 5.68 8.16 6.51
N ILE A 157 6.27 8.99 5.67
CA ILE A 157 6.81 8.57 4.37
C ILE A 157 8.30 8.87 4.34
N ARG A 158 9.14 7.83 4.30
CA ARG A 158 10.63 7.95 4.34
C ARG A 158 11.14 8.82 5.48
N THR A 159 10.57 8.66 6.64
CA THR A 159 10.96 9.42 7.82
C THR A 159 12.17 8.79 8.52
N SER A 160 12.93 9.63 9.22
CA SER A 160 14.07 9.19 10.03
C SER A 160 13.63 8.34 11.23
N LEU A 161 14.57 7.59 11.81
CA LEU A 161 14.35 6.87 13.07
C LEU A 161 13.81 7.79 14.17
N GLN A 162 14.38 8.99 14.29
CA GLN A 162 13.96 9.95 15.31
C GLN A 162 12.51 10.40 15.10
N ALA A 163 12.12 10.68 13.87
CA ALA A 163 10.73 11.01 13.52
C ALA A 163 9.76 9.88 13.89
N GLN A 164 10.12 8.63 13.56
CA GLN A 164 9.32 7.47 13.93
C GLN A 164 9.19 7.33 15.46
N ARG A 165 10.26 7.56 16.21
CA ARG A 165 10.23 7.50 17.69
C ARG A 165 9.34 8.57 18.30
N LEU A 166 9.44 9.82 17.85
CA LEU A 166 8.62 10.93 18.34
C LEU A 166 7.14 10.67 18.11
N ILE A 167 6.77 10.29 16.89
CA ILE A 167 5.38 9.98 16.56
C ILE A 167 4.88 8.74 17.33
N ALA A 168 5.66 7.67 17.42
CA ALA A 168 5.29 6.49 18.22
C ALA A 168 5.08 6.82 19.70
N GLY A 169 5.89 7.72 20.24
CA GLY A 169 5.80 8.16 21.64
C GLY A 169 4.59 9.06 21.93
N SER A 170 3.97 9.66 20.92
CA SER A 170 2.82 10.56 21.08
C SER A 170 1.51 9.83 21.41
N GLY A 171 1.41 8.55 21.03
CA GLY A 171 0.17 7.77 21.18
C GLY A 171 -0.94 8.16 20.18
N LEU A 172 -0.69 9.10 19.27
CA LEU A 172 -1.64 9.48 18.23
C LEU A 172 -1.72 8.42 17.11
N PRO A 173 -2.85 8.30 16.41
CA PRO A 173 -2.99 7.41 15.26
C PRO A 173 -1.88 7.65 14.24
N ALA A 174 -1.11 6.60 13.92
CA ALA A 174 0.00 6.74 13.00
C ALA A 174 0.29 5.46 12.21
N VAL A 175 0.69 5.62 10.94
CA VAL A 175 1.09 4.53 10.05
C VAL A 175 2.37 4.92 9.30
N VAL A 176 3.35 4.04 9.29
CA VAL A 176 4.54 4.20 8.45
C VAL A 176 4.27 3.61 7.07
N ASN A 177 4.29 4.45 6.04
CA ASN A 177 4.38 3.99 4.65
C ASN A 177 5.86 3.79 4.30
N GLY A 178 6.32 2.58 4.49
CA GLY A 178 7.71 2.15 4.46
C GLY A 178 8.06 1.23 5.63
N SER A 179 9.31 0.84 5.73
CA SER A 179 9.79 -0.06 6.79
C SER A 179 9.89 0.63 8.14
N LEU A 180 9.26 0.03 9.15
CA LEU A 180 9.43 0.44 10.54
C LEU A 180 10.84 0.09 11.05
N HIS A 181 11.48 1.01 11.76
CA HIS A 181 12.79 0.75 12.36
C HIS A 181 12.65 -0.20 13.58
N PRO A 182 13.51 -1.22 13.74
CA PRO A 182 13.38 -2.25 14.81
C PRO A 182 13.36 -1.72 16.23
N SER A 183 13.98 -0.55 16.46
CA SER A 183 14.03 0.08 17.79
C SER A 183 12.88 1.03 18.07
N VAL A 184 11.91 1.13 17.15
CA VAL A 184 10.67 1.89 17.37
C VAL A 184 9.65 0.96 18.01
N PRO A 185 8.98 1.38 19.10
CA PRO A 185 7.89 0.62 19.68
C PRO A 185 6.76 0.40 18.67
N ARG A 186 5.83 -0.50 18.98
CA ARG A 186 4.74 -0.91 18.09
C ARG A 186 4.07 0.26 17.41
N MET A 187 4.17 0.30 16.09
CA MET A 187 3.50 1.25 15.22
C MET A 187 3.04 0.49 13.96
N CYS A 188 1.87 0.83 13.46
CA CYS A 188 1.39 0.25 12.20
C CYS A 188 2.30 0.66 11.04
N TRP A 189 2.55 -0.27 10.12
CA TRP A 189 3.34 0.02 8.93
C TRP A 189 2.91 -0.82 7.74
N ILE A 190 3.16 -0.30 6.55
CA ILE A 190 2.94 -0.97 5.28
C ILE A 190 4.11 -0.70 4.36
N ASP A 191 4.70 -1.75 3.79
CA ASP A 191 5.82 -1.61 2.86
C ASP A 191 5.84 -2.74 1.84
N ARG A 192 6.57 -2.55 0.77
CA ARG A 192 6.85 -3.61 -0.22
C ARG A 192 7.87 -4.60 0.34
N ASP A 193 7.81 -5.84 -0.12
CA ASP A 193 8.83 -6.84 0.24
C ASP A 193 10.15 -6.54 -0.48
N HIS A 194 10.98 -5.72 0.15
CA HIS A 194 12.29 -5.35 -0.36
C HIS A 194 13.26 -6.53 -0.42
N ARG A 195 13.12 -7.53 0.48
CA ARG A 195 13.93 -8.75 0.39
C ARG A 195 13.57 -9.57 -0.83
N GLN A 196 12.28 -9.82 -1.06
CA GLN A 196 11.80 -10.49 -2.27
C GLN A 196 12.28 -9.74 -3.51
N GLY A 197 12.16 -8.39 -3.51
CA GLY A 197 12.60 -7.55 -4.63
C GLY A 197 14.09 -7.69 -4.91
N GLY A 198 14.94 -7.63 -3.89
CA GLY A 198 16.38 -7.83 -4.04
C GLY A 198 16.73 -9.20 -4.62
N THR A 199 16.08 -10.26 -4.10
CA THR A 199 16.26 -11.63 -4.61
C THR A 199 15.86 -11.73 -6.09
N LEU A 200 14.67 -11.27 -6.46
CA LEU A 200 14.17 -11.34 -7.84
C LEU A 200 15.08 -10.60 -8.83
N MET A 201 15.53 -9.39 -8.48
CA MET A 201 16.40 -8.60 -9.36
C MET A 201 17.78 -9.22 -9.53
N ALA A 202 18.40 -9.69 -8.45
CA ALA A 202 19.69 -10.36 -8.51
C ALA A 202 19.58 -11.65 -9.32
N GLN A 203 18.59 -12.48 -9.06
CA GLN A 203 18.37 -13.74 -9.78
C GLN A 203 18.19 -13.51 -11.27
N ARG A 204 17.36 -12.54 -11.69
CA ARG A 204 17.15 -12.21 -13.11
C ARG A 204 18.45 -11.85 -13.83
N LEU A 205 19.34 -11.12 -13.18
CA LEU A 205 20.64 -10.76 -13.77
C LEU A 205 21.58 -11.97 -13.79
N ILE A 206 21.66 -12.74 -12.73
CA ILE A 206 22.50 -13.95 -12.61
C ILE A 206 22.08 -14.98 -13.65
N ASP A 207 20.78 -15.24 -13.83
CA ASP A 207 20.25 -16.19 -14.82
C ASP A 207 20.59 -15.76 -16.27
N ARG A 208 20.75 -14.46 -16.51
CA ARG A 208 21.24 -13.92 -17.78
C ARG A 208 22.76 -13.93 -17.92
N GLY A 209 23.48 -14.51 -16.95
CA GLY A 209 24.93 -14.70 -16.95
C GLY A 209 25.74 -13.48 -16.54
N PHE A 210 25.13 -12.49 -15.87
CA PHE A 210 25.88 -11.39 -15.25
C PHE A 210 26.48 -11.89 -13.93
N LYS A 211 27.81 -11.89 -13.83
CA LYS A 211 28.53 -12.33 -12.63
C LYS A 211 28.97 -11.18 -11.74
N ARG A 212 29.12 -9.98 -12.29
CA ARG A 212 29.37 -8.73 -11.55
C ARG A 212 28.07 -7.97 -11.41
N LEU A 213 27.69 -7.63 -10.18
CA LEU A 213 26.50 -6.85 -9.87
C LEU A 213 26.87 -5.51 -9.24
N VAL A 214 26.23 -4.45 -9.69
CA VAL A 214 26.34 -3.11 -9.13
C VAL A 214 24.97 -2.67 -8.64
N VAL A 215 24.86 -2.39 -7.34
CA VAL A 215 23.64 -1.85 -6.76
C VAL A 215 23.76 -0.35 -6.68
N LEU A 216 22.89 0.35 -7.41
CA LEU A 216 22.79 1.80 -7.39
C LEU A 216 21.63 2.21 -6.46
N MET A 217 21.99 2.86 -5.37
CA MET A 217 21.08 3.37 -4.34
C MET A 217 21.02 4.89 -4.41
N ARG A 218 19.98 5.45 -3.78
CA ARG A 218 19.91 6.87 -3.51
C ARG A 218 21.00 7.25 -2.51
N ASP A 219 21.37 8.51 -2.48
CA ASP A 219 22.37 9.09 -1.57
C ASP A 219 22.07 8.81 -0.09
N ARG A 220 20.79 8.65 0.26
CA ARG A 220 20.34 8.26 1.59
C ARG A 220 19.63 6.92 1.56
N MET A 221 20.14 5.95 2.31
CA MET A 221 19.56 4.63 2.46
C MET A 221 18.57 4.58 3.64
N PHE A 222 17.44 3.90 3.42
CA PHE A 222 16.46 3.57 4.42
C PHE A 222 16.49 2.07 4.72
N ARG A 223 15.74 1.63 5.73
CA ARG A 223 15.71 0.22 6.13
C ARG A 223 15.38 -0.74 4.98
N GLY A 224 14.41 -0.39 4.14
CA GLY A 224 14.06 -1.22 2.98
C GLY A 224 15.21 -1.39 1.99
N ASP A 225 16.08 -0.36 1.85
CA ASP A 225 17.26 -0.41 0.98
C ASP A 225 18.31 -1.39 1.53
N HIS A 226 18.51 -1.43 2.86
CA HIS A 226 19.37 -2.42 3.50
C HIS A 226 18.83 -3.84 3.32
N ALA A 227 17.52 -4.04 3.51
CA ALA A 227 16.88 -5.35 3.31
C ALA A 227 17.02 -5.85 1.86
N LEU A 228 16.91 -4.94 0.87
CA LEU A 228 17.14 -5.25 -0.53
C LEU A 228 18.59 -5.64 -0.79
N LEU A 229 19.56 -4.88 -0.27
CA LEU A 229 20.99 -5.15 -0.43
C LEU A 229 21.38 -6.49 0.18
N ASP A 230 20.88 -6.80 1.39
CA ASP A 230 21.12 -8.09 2.02
C ASP A 230 20.59 -9.24 1.19
N ALA A 231 19.41 -9.10 0.59
CA ALA A 231 18.84 -10.12 -0.29
C ALA A 231 19.62 -10.29 -1.60
N VAL A 232 20.19 -9.22 -2.14
CA VAL A 232 21.11 -9.32 -3.30
C VAL A 232 22.36 -10.11 -2.94
N ARG A 233 22.95 -9.85 -1.76
CA ARG A 233 24.10 -10.60 -1.24
C ARG A 233 23.78 -12.07 -1.06
N ASP A 234 22.63 -12.38 -0.46
CA ASP A 234 22.16 -13.76 -0.25
C ASP A 234 21.98 -14.49 -1.59
N ALA A 235 21.40 -13.83 -2.61
CA ALA A 235 21.21 -14.40 -3.95
C ALA A 235 22.55 -14.66 -4.67
N MET A 236 23.52 -13.75 -4.54
CA MET A 236 24.86 -13.95 -5.07
C MET A 236 25.59 -15.11 -4.39
N ALA A 237 25.50 -15.21 -3.07
CA ALA A 237 26.08 -16.31 -2.30
C ALA A 237 25.48 -17.67 -2.73
N ALA A 238 24.15 -17.74 -2.90
CA ALA A 238 23.45 -18.92 -3.41
C ALA A 238 23.94 -19.33 -4.81
N ALA A 239 24.26 -18.35 -5.65
CA ALA A 239 24.85 -18.57 -6.99
C ALA A 239 26.37 -18.80 -6.96
N ARG A 240 27.00 -18.89 -5.79
CA ARG A 240 28.44 -19.03 -5.59
C ARG A 240 29.28 -17.90 -6.20
N LEU A 241 28.73 -16.70 -6.25
CA LEU A 241 29.44 -15.48 -6.64
C LEU A 241 30.06 -14.83 -5.40
N GLY A 242 31.31 -14.42 -5.50
CA GLY A 242 32.02 -13.76 -4.39
C GLY A 242 31.50 -12.33 -4.16
N LEU A 243 31.69 -11.82 -2.94
CA LEU A 243 31.32 -10.44 -2.61
C LEU A 243 32.20 -9.38 -3.30
N ASP A 244 33.38 -9.76 -3.79
CA ASP A 244 34.24 -8.95 -4.64
C ASP A 244 33.60 -8.60 -5.98
N ALA A 245 32.63 -9.41 -6.43
CA ALA A 245 31.82 -9.15 -7.61
C ALA A 245 30.59 -8.23 -7.35
N LEU A 246 30.41 -7.74 -6.12
CA LEU A 246 29.33 -6.81 -5.75
C LEU A 246 29.90 -5.42 -5.44
N SER A 247 29.36 -4.42 -6.11
CA SER A 247 29.63 -3.02 -5.81
C SER A 247 28.36 -2.30 -5.39
N LEU A 248 28.46 -1.41 -4.39
CA LEU A 248 27.40 -0.51 -3.97
C LEU A 248 27.82 0.94 -4.25
N ARG A 249 26.93 1.72 -4.84
CA ARG A 249 27.07 3.17 -4.97
C ARG A 249 25.81 3.87 -4.52
N CYS A 250 25.96 4.82 -3.61
CA CYS A 250 24.90 5.73 -3.19
C CYS A 250 25.11 7.05 -3.92
N LEU A 251 24.14 7.48 -4.71
CA LEU A 251 24.29 8.59 -5.68
C LEU A 251 23.10 9.55 -5.57
N PRO A 252 23.35 10.86 -5.69
CA PRO A 252 22.27 11.84 -5.77
C PRO A 252 21.44 11.63 -7.04
N PRO A 253 20.21 12.19 -7.13
CA PRO A 253 19.33 12.01 -8.29
C PRO A 253 19.72 12.90 -9.48
N ASP A 254 21.00 13.13 -9.68
CA ASP A 254 21.58 13.87 -10.81
C ASP A 254 22.07 12.88 -11.87
N ARG A 255 21.48 12.95 -13.07
CA ARG A 255 21.75 11.99 -14.15
C ARG A 255 23.18 12.01 -14.62
N ASP A 256 23.80 13.19 -14.67
CA ASP A 256 25.16 13.32 -15.20
C ASP A 256 26.19 12.89 -14.15
N ALA A 257 25.95 13.20 -12.87
CA ALA A 257 26.75 12.67 -11.76
C ALA A 257 26.66 11.13 -11.67
N ILE A 258 25.46 10.56 -11.86
CA ILE A 258 25.27 9.11 -11.92
C ILE A 258 26.05 8.52 -13.09
N ALA A 259 25.94 9.12 -14.28
CA ALA A 259 26.64 8.64 -15.46
C ALA A 259 28.16 8.67 -15.29
N ALA A 260 28.71 9.71 -14.69
CA ALA A 260 30.13 9.83 -14.38
C ALA A 260 30.60 8.72 -13.41
N ALA A 261 29.89 8.54 -12.29
CA ALA A 261 30.21 7.50 -11.31
C ALA A 261 30.13 6.08 -11.91
N VAL A 262 29.16 5.83 -12.79
CA VAL A 262 29.02 4.55 -13.47
C VAL A 262 30.12 4.38 -14.53
N ALA A 263 30.53 5.45 -15.24
CA ALA A 263 31.61 5.38 -16.19
C ALA A 263 32.95 4.98 -15.53
N GLU A 264 33.25 5.48 -14.34
CA GLU A 264 34.40 5.05 -13.54
C GLU A 264 34.35 3.54 -13.26
N LEU A 265 33.20 3.02 -12.81
CA LEU A 265 32.99 1.59 -12.55
C LEU A 265 33.17 0.71 -13.79
N LEU A 266 32.78 1.22 -14.96
CA LEU A 266 32.89 0.50 -16.23
C LEU A 266 34.29 0.59 -16.85
N GLY A 267 35.07 1.64 -16.52
CA GLY A 267 36.41 1.87 -17.05
C GLY A 267 37.45 0.90 -16.49
N GLU A 268 37.23 0.38 -15.28
CA GLU A 268 38.18 -0.47 -14.57
C GLU A 268 38.27 -1.90 -15.12
N GLU A 269 37.19 -2.45 -15.62
CA GLU A 269 37.16 -3.80 -16.23
C GLU A 269 35.99 -3.94 -17.21
N ARG A 270 36.28 -4.44 -18.45
CA ARG A 270 35.23 -4.77 -19.43
C ARG A 270 34.51 -6.09 -19.11
N GLN A 271 33.98 -6.21 -17.86
CA GLN A 271 33.18 -7.36 -17.47
C GLN A 271 31.70 -7.11 -17.71
N ARG A 272 30.99 -8.18 -18.08
CA ARG A 272 29.54 -8.15 -18.15
C ARG A 272 28.95 -7.76 -16.78
N THR A 273 28.31 -6.59 -16.70
CA THR A 273 27.86 -5.98 -15.44
C THR A 273 26.35 -5.83 -15.41
N GLY A 274 25.73 -6.35 -14.34
CA GLY A 274 24.32 -6.18 -14.04
C GLY A 274 24.09 -5.04 -13.06
N PHE A 275 23.26 -4.07 -13.39
CA PHE A 275 22.88 -2.96 -12.54
C PHE A 275 21.50 -3.19 -11.91
N ILE A 276 21.45 -3.15 -10.59
CA ILE A 276 20.22 -3.12 -9.79
C ILE A 276 20.00 -1.68 -9.35
N CYS A 277 19.01 -1.01 -9.94
CA CYS A 277 18.77 0.41 -9.75
C CYS A 277 17.54 0.66 -8.86
N ARG A 278 17.71 1.47 -7.81
CA ARG A 278 16.63 1.82 -6.88
C ARG A 278 15.62 2.83 -7.44
N SER A 279 15.94 3.49 -8.55
CA SER A 279 15.04 4.46 -9.19
C SER A 279 15.35 4.60 -10.68
N GLU A 280 14.40 5.15 -11.43
CA GLU A 280 14.55 5.37 -12.86
C GLU A 280 15.69 6.34 -13.22
N PRO A 281 15.94 7.46 -12.50
CA PRO A 281 17.12 8.29 -12.74
C PRO A 281 18.45 7.52 -12.65
N LEU A 282 18.58 6.60 -11.69
CA LEU A 282 19.77 5.74 -11.56
C LEU A 282 19.95 4.83 -12.76
N ALA A 283 18.88 4.23 -13.25
CA ALA A 283 18.92 3.40 -14.45
C ALA A 283 19.24 4.22 -15.72
N ALA A 284 18.67 5.42 -15.83
CA ALA A 284 18.92 6.31 -16.97
C ALA A 284 20.38 6.77 -17.01
N GLY A 285 20.98 7.11 -15.86
CA GLY A 285 22.41 7.46 -15.77
C GLY A 285 23.31 6.26 -16.11
N ALA A 286 22.99 5.06 -15.60
CA ALA A 286 23.72 3.84 -15.94
C ALA A 286 23.67 3.53 -17.45
N ALA A 287 22.49 3.68 -18.06
CA ALA A 287 22.33 3.49 -19.50
C ALA A 287 23.08 4.55 -20.33
N LEU A 288 23.16 5.79 -19.86
CA LEU A 288 23.93 6.86 -20.50
C LEU A 288 25.42 6.54 -20.48
N ALA A 289 25.97 6.11 -19.35
CA ALA A 289 27.37 5.69 -19.23
C ALA A 289 27.67 4.48 -20.13
N ALA A 290 26.79 3.46 -20.15
CA ALA A 290 26.95 2.30 -21.02
C ALA A 290 26.97 2.69 -22.51
N LYS A 291 26.08 3.61 -22.93
CA LYS A 291 26.06 4.13 -24.30
C LYS A 291 27.35 4.88 -24.66
N ALA A 292 27.85 5.72 -23.77
CA ALA A 292 29.13 6.45 -23.98
C ALA A 292 30.30 5.49 -24.10
N ALA A 293 30.33 4.40 -23.33
CA ALA A 293 31.32 3.34 -23.39
C ALA A 293 31.13 2.36 -24.57
N LYS A 294 30.11 2.57 -25.42
CA LYS A 294 29.74 1.70 -26.57
C LYS A 294 29.45 0.25 -26.15
N LEU A 295 28.90 0.04 -24.96
CA LEU A 295 28.49 -1.26 -24.42
C LEU A 295 27.07 -1.60 -24.87
N ARG A 296 26.83 -2.88 -25.16
CA ARG A 296 25.55 -3.38 -25.68
C ARG A 296 24.63 -3.75 -24.50
N MET A 297 23.45 -3.15 -24.49
CA MET A 297 22.40 -3.51 -23.53
C MET A 297 21.96 -4.98 -23.72
N GLY A 298 21.76 -5.68 -22.61
CA GLY A 298 21.42 -7.10 -22.60
C GLY A 298 22.61 -8.06 -22.77
N ALA A 299 23.64 -7.67 -23.53
CA ALA A 299 24.83 -8.48 -23.72
C ALA A 299 25.97 -8.12 -22.75
N ASP A 300 26.36 -6.87 -22.73
CA ASP A 300 27.48 -6.37 -21.90
C ASP A 300 26.95 -5.77 -20.59
N ILE A 301 25.77 -5.13 -20.62
CA ILE A 301 25.14 -4.45 -19.51
C ILE A 301 23.69 -4.93 -19.34
N GLY A 302 23.35 -5.35 -18.12
CA GLY A 302 21.97 -5.60 -17.69
C GLY A 302 21.50 -4.51 -16.74
N ILE A 303 20.24 -4.07 -16.84
CA ILE A 303 19.63 -3.10 -15.91
C ILE A 303 18.29 -3.64 -15.45
N VAL A 304 18.03 -3.59 -14.16
CA VAL A 304 16.73 -3.87 -13.53
C VAL A 304 16.39 -2.77 -12.53
N LEU A 305 15.10 -2.48 -12.40
CA LEU A 305 14.57 -1.43 -11.52
C LEU A 305 13.79 -2.01 -10.35
N SER A 306 13.95 -1.46 -9.16
CA SER A 306 13.18 -1.88 -7.99
C SER A 306 11.93 -1.04 -7.75
N ASP A 307 12.01 0.26 -7.94
CA ASP A 307 10.91 1.17 -7.67
C ASP A 307 10.52 1.92 -8.93
N VAL A 308 9.28 1.76 -9.33
CA VAL A 308 8.69 2.56 -10.40
C VAL A 308 7.36 3.09 -9.92
N TYR A 309 7.28 4.40 -9.80
CA TYR A 309 6.02 5.12 -9.56
C TYR A 309 5.48 5.56 -10.91
N ARG A 310 4.40 4.91 -11.33
CA ARG A 310 3.77 5.18 -12.62
C ARG A 310 2.33 5.57 -12.44
N LYS A 311 1.91 6.58 -13.20
CA LYS A 311 0.50 6.79 -13.50
C LYS A 311 0.08 5.85 -14.64
N PRO A 312 -1.18 5.44 -14.71
CA PRO A 312 -1.66 4.62 -15.83
C PRO A 312 -1.39 5.22 -17.22
N SER A 313 -1.28 6.55 -17.29
CA SER A 313 -0.97 7.31 -18.52
C SER A 313 0.50 7.32 -18.91
N ASP A 314 1.41 6.92 -18.01
CA ASP A 314 2.85 7.02 -18.25
C ASP A 314 3.32 5.88 -19.15
N ALA A 315 4.27 6.18 -20.03
CA ALA A 315 4.94 5.13 -20.79
C ALA A 315 5.67 4.16 -19.86
N PRO A 316 5.69 2.84 -20.15
CA PRO A 316 6.42 1.88 -19.35
C PRO A 316 7.93 2.19 -19.35
N PRO A 317 8.63 1.90 -18.23
CA PRO A 317 10.09 1.97 -18.21
C PRO A 317 10.71 1.14 -19.32
N LYS A 318 11.87 1.58 -19.79
CA LYS A 318 12.62 0.86 -20.84
C LYS A 318 13.33 -0.40 -20.32
N TRP A 319 13.36 -0.59 -19.03
CA TRP A 319 14.05 -1.70 -18.36
C TRP A 319 13.07 -2.54 -17.55
N PRO A 320 13.36 -3.84 -17.34
CA PRO A 320 12.59 -4.66 -16.43
C PRO A 320 12.49 -4.01 -15.04
N TYR A 321 11.29 -3.94 -14.49
CA TYR A 321 11.05 -3.28 -13.22
C TYR A 321 10.12 -4.09 -12.33
N LEU A 322 10.23 -3.89 -11.03
CA LEU A 322 9.33 -4.48 -10.06
C LEU A 322 8.10 -3.59 -9.82
N GLU A 323 6.97 -4.23 -9.70
CA GLU A 323 5.72 -3.63 -9.24
C GLU A 323 5.21 -4.32 -7.99
N ALA A 324 4.56 -3.59 -7.12
CA ALA A 324 3.84 -4.16 -5.98
C ALA A 324 2.56 -4.86 -6.46
N THR A 325 2.15 -5.93 -5.76
CA THR A 325 0.89 -6.65 -6.06
C THR A 325 -0.36 -5.86 -5.65
N MET A 326 -0.19 -4.80 -4.87
CA MET A 326 -1.24 -3.83 -4.54
C MET A 326 -1.03 -2.53 -5.30
N SER A 327 -2.12 -1.95 -5.81
CA SER A 327 -2.05 -0.62 -6.42
C SER A 327 -1.79 0.46 -5.36
N PRO A 328 -1.25 1.63 -5.76
CA PRO A 328 -1.09 2.77 -4.85
C PRO A 328 -2.38 3.16 -4.13
N GLU A 329 -3.54 3.11 -4.82
CA GLU A 329 -4.84 3.39 -4.21
C GLU A 329 -5.22 2.36 -3.14
N GLN A 330 -4.92 1.08 -3.37
CA GLN A 330 -5.15 0.02 -2.40
C GLN A 330 -4.25 0.20 -1.16
N ILE A 331 -3.01 0.62 -1.36
CA ILE A 331 -2.07 0.95 -0.28
C ILE A 331 -2.61 2.12 0.54
N GLY A 332 -3.01 3.21 -0.12
CA GLY A 332 -3.60 4.37 0.53
C GLY A 332 -4.87 4.05 1.33
N ALA A 333 -5.76 3.25 0.75
CA ALA A 333 -6.97 2.79 1.44
C ALA A 333 -6.64 1.94 2.67
N GLN A 334 -5.62 1.08 2.60
CA GLN A 334 -5.19 0.28 3.74
C GLN A 334 -4.59 1.14 4.86
N ILE A 335 -3.79 2.15 4.52
CA ILE A 335 -3.27 3.14 5.48
C ILE A 335 -4.45 3.86 6.16
N GLY A 336 -5.44 4.30 5.39
CA GLY A 336 -6.64 4.95 5.91
C GLY A 336 -7.41 4.09 6.91
N ARG A 337 -7.59 2.80 6.61
CA ARG A 337 -8.24 1.84 7.53
C ARG A 337 -7.46 1.67 8.82
N MET A 338 -6.13 1.52 8.74
CA MET A 338 -5.28 1.41 9.92
C MET A 338 -5.40 2.65 10.82
N LEU A 339 -5.39 3.86 10.23
CA LEU A 339 -5.59 5.11 10.97
C LEU A 339 -6.98 5.20 11.60
N ALA A 340 -8.03 4.86 10.85
CA ALA A 340 -9.41 4.90 11.32
C ALA A 340 -9.63 3.98 12.52
N LEU A 341 -9.08 2.76 12.49
CA LEU A 341 -9.16 1.81 13.60
C LEU A 341 -8.44 2.33 14.84
N GLN A 342 -7.23 2.89 14.69
CA GLN A 342 -6.49 3.51 15.79
C GLN A 342 -7.26 4.68 16.41
N ALA A 343 -7.86 5.54 15.57
CA ALA A 343 -8.61 6.72 16.03
C ALA A 343 -9.82 6.37 16.91
N VAL A 344 -10.40 5.18 16.73
CA VAL A 344 -11.49 4.65 17.56
C VAL A 344 -11.01 3.62 18.59
N GLN A 345 -9.70 3.58 18.85
CA GLN A 345 -9.04 2.68 19.80
C GLN A 345 -9.38 1.19 19.58
N LYS A 346 -9.63 0.79 18.33
CA LYS A 346 -9.79 -0.61 17.97
C LYS A 346 -8.46 -1.23 17.61
N PRO A 347 -8.28 -2.53 17.87
CA PRO A 347 -7.07 -3.23 17.44
C PRO A 347 -6.95 -3.21 15.90
N VAL A 348 -5.74 -2.99 15.43
CA VAL A 348 -5.41 -3.12 14.01
C VAL A 348 -4.79 -4.49 13.81
N ASP A 349 -5.45 -5.34 13.03
CA ASP A 349 -4.99 -6.69 12.72
C ASP A 349 -5.11 -6.97 11.22
N PRO A 350 -4.01 -7.23 10.52
CA PRO A 350 -2.63 -7.13 11.00
C PRO A 350 -2.19 -5.68 11.24
N ASP A 351 -1.33 -5.45 12.22
CA ASP A 351 -0.74 -4.14 12.52
C ASP A 351 0.34 -3.74 11.51
N HIS A 352 0.75 -4.66 10.66
CA HIS A 352 1.68 -4.40 9.56
C HIS A 352 1.34 -5.22 8.32
N LEU A 353 1.74 -4.70 7.15
CA LEU A 353 1.53 -5.38 5.88
C LEU A 353 2.81 -5.31 5.03
N VAL A 354 3.33 -6.49 4.66
CA VAL A 354 4.40 -6.63 3.67
C VAL A 354 3.78 -7.00 2.34
N ILE A 355 3.92 -6.11 1.35
CA ILE A 355 3.29 -6.26 0.04
C ILE A 355 4.24 -7.01 -0.88
N PRO A 356 3.87 -8.19 -1.40
CA PRO A 356 4.69 -8.89 -2.38
C PRO A 356 4.94 -8.04 -3.62
N VAL A 357 6.10 -8.29 -4.25
CA VAL A 357 6.49 -7.64 -5.51
C VAL A 357 6.72 -8.69 -6.59
N ARG A 358 6.58 -8.27 -7.84
CA ARG A 358 6.86 -9.11 -9.02
C ARG A 358 7.43 -8.25 -10.13
N PHE A 359 8.08 -8.86 -11.11
CA PHE A 359 8.37 -8.15 -12.35
C PHE A 359 7.07 -7.81 -13.07
N ALA A 360 6.97 -6.57 -13.54
CA ALA A 360 5.90 -6.18 -14.44
C ALA A 360 6.03 -6.92 -15.78
N ALA A 361 4.90 -7.25 -16.41
CA ALA A 361 4.92 -7.81 -17.75
C ALA A 361 5.47 -6.77 -18.73
N MET A 362 6.52 -7.13 -19.44
CA MET A 362 7.10 -6.31 -20.52
C MET A 362 6.51 -6.79 -21.85
N ALA A 363 6.33 -5.87 -22.79
CA ALA A 363 5.73 -6.17 -24.10
C ALA A 363 6.54 -7.17 -24.97
N ASP A 364 7.76 -7.53 -24.56
CA ASP A 364 8.70 -8.36 -25.32
C ASP A 364 9.29 -9.55 -24.50
N ASP A 365 8.62 -10.01 -23.42
CA ASP A 365 9.03 -11.23 -22.71
C ASP A 365 8.27 -12.47 -23.21
#